data_d1b5fe1de838d933871806f5a4ae76a6
#
_entry.id   d1b5fe1de838d933871806f5a4ae76a6
#
_cell.length_a   1.000
_cell.length_b   1.000
_cell.length_c   1.000
_cell.angle_alpha   90.00
_cell.angle_beta   90.00
_cell.angle_gamma   90.00
#
_symmetry.space_group_name_H-M   'P 1'
#
loop_
_entity.id
_entity.type
_entity.pdbx_description
1 polymer ?
#
loop_
_entity_poly.entity_id
_entity_poly.type
_entity_poly.pdbx_seq_one_letter_code
_entity_poly.pdbx_strand_id
1 'polypeptide(L)'
;MKTFKGLSFGMSVVNAGQRAVSEEPELIATSTNGGFRVSSSVTRALGVGHGEYLMFIKNVDEVQNAINDQIAEFVAFCEEAGLDPLSAEAAAAFHKEFDVWAIAKGVACYDKHGNPLTVRERMTKNDKEKILENKFEEMLAAAMASGDEELVAALSVEGITADEQKEILMSSLQGDLVQKFMGSKCANTSGMTGAGTILNFTDSNVWMRLKADVAEPEKINRKFSIDLENSIPVQVDNGKEVITIKAFVLGEYKDEEPARNNKK
;
A
#
# COMPACT_ATOMS: atom_id res chain seq x y z
N MET A 1 -11.13 -12.14 -50.68
CA MET A 1 -10.20 -12.57 -49.64
C MET A 1 -9.17 -11.47 -49.45
N LYS A 2 -9.27 -10.65 -48.40
CA LYS A 2 -8.33 -9.55 -48.11
C LYS A 2 -7.11 -10.16 -47.41
N THR A 3 -5.99 -10.21 -48.11
CA THR A 3 -4.69 -10.59 -47.55
C THR A 3 -4.13 -9.43 -46.74
N PHE A 4 -4.04 -9.61 -45.41
CA PHE A 4 -3.32 -8.70 -44.55
C PHE A 4 -1.82 -8.93 -44.71
N LYS A 5 -1.18 -8.13 -45.59
CA LYS A 5 0.27 -8.09 -45.66
C LYS A 5 0.81 -7.25 -44.52
N GLY A 6 1.62 -7.85 -43.64
CA GLY A 6 2.45 -7.14 -42.69
C GLY A 6 2.01 -7.16 -41.23
N LEU A 7 1.00 -7.92 -40.85
CA LEU A 7 0.74 -8.22 -39.46
C LEU A 7 1.44 -9.54 -39.12
N SER A 8 2.58 -9.47 -38.46
CA SER A 8 3.06 -10.59 -37.68
C SER A 8 2.07 -10.73 -36.51
N PHE A 9 1.12 -11.63 -36.67
CA PHE A 9 0.33 -12.07 -35.54
C PHE A 9 1.28 -12.85 -34.61
N GLY A 10 1.89 -12.15 -33.68
CA GLY A 10 2.28 -12.79 -32.45
C GLY A 10 0.99 -13.29 -31.83
N MET A 11 0.58 -14.49 -32.19
CA MET A 11 -0.48 -15.19 -31.47
C MET A 11 0.05 -15.45 -30.07
N SER A 12 -0.18 -14.49 -29.16
CA SER A 12 -0.19 -14.82 -27.76
C SER A 12 -1.34 -15.80 -27.58
N VAL A 13 -0.99 -17.04 -27.31
CA VAL A 13 -1.96 -18.04 -26.89
C VAL A 13 -2.59 -17.46 -25.63
N VAL A 14 -3.78 -16.92 -25.75
CA VAL A 14 -4.62 -16.57 -24.60
C VAL A 14 -4.97 -17.90 -23.97
N ASN A 15 -4.19 -18.29 -22.97
CA ASN A 15 -4.54 -19.43 -22.15
C ASN A 15 -5.94 -19.17 -21.59
N ALA A 16 -6.86 -20.05 -21.90
CA ALA A 16 -8.25 -20.03 -21.44
C ALA A 16 -8.28 -20.23 -19.90
N GLY A 17 -7.91 -19.22 -19.15
CA GLY A 17 -7.74 -19.20 -17.71
C GLY A 17 -7.10 -17.93 -17.20
N GLN A 18 -6.47 -17.14 -18.04
CA GLN A 18 -6.10 -15.78 -17.67
C GLN A 18 -7.39 -14.95 -17.64
N ARG A 19 -7.85 -14.61 -16.43
CA ARG A 19 -8.86 -13.56 -16.26
C ARG A 19 -8.37 -12.38 -17.07
N ALA A 20 -9.24 -11.84 -17.94
CA ALA A 20 -8.97 -10.59 -18.62
C ALA A 20 -8.51 -9.60 -17.58
N VAL A 21 -7.23 -9.21 -17.67
CA VAL A 21 -6.68 -8.18 -16.80
C VAL A 21 -7.39 -6.92 -17.24
N SER A 22 -8.19 -6.32 -16.37
CA SER A 22 -8.82 -5.04 -16.66
C SER A 22 -7.69 -4.07 -17.02
N GLU A 23 -7.70 -3.57 -18.25
CA GLU A 23 -6.76 -2.53 -18.70
C GLU A 23 -7.18 -1.17 -18.17
N GLU A 24 -8.36 -1.08 -17.59
CA GLU A 24 -8.86 0.16 -16.99
C GLU A 24 -7.96 0.59 -15.81
N PRO A 25 -7.56 1.87 -15.81
CA PRO A 25 -6.77 2.41 -14.71
C PRO A 25 -7.64 2.51 -13.45
N GLU A 26 -7.40 1.60 -12.51
CA GLU A 26 -8.19 1.54 -11.27
C GLU A 26 -7.36 1.23 -10.03
N LEU A 27 -7.83 1.74 -8.88
CA LEU A 27 -7.45 1.34 -7.54
C LEU A 27 -8.66 0.71 -6.86
N ILE A 28 -8.50 -0.45 -6.29
CA ILE A 28 -9.57 -1.13 -5.55
C ILE A 28 -9.19 -1.20 -4.07
N ALA A 29 -9.96 -0.54 -3.20
CA ALA A 29 -9.96 -0.83 -1.78
C ALA A 29 -10.80 -2.10 -1.58
N THR A 30 -10.14 -3.21 -1.29
CA THR A 30 -10.77 -4.54 -1.25
C THR A 30 -11.66 -4.72 -0.02
N SER A 31 -12.46 -5.77 0.02
CA SER A 31 -13.22 -6.17 1.21
C SER A 31 -12.33 -6.69 2.35
N THR A 32 -11.07 -6.99 2.09
CA THR A 32 -10.10 -7.33 3.14
C THR A 32 -9.65 -6.05 3.84
N ASN A 33 -9.73 -6.04 5.18
CA ASN A 33 -9.33 -4.88 5.98
C ASN A 33 -7.91 -4.40 5.63
N GLY A 34 -7.81 -3.14 5.25
CA GLY A 34 -6.57 -2.49 4.83
C GLY A 34 -6.08 -2.88 3.44
N GLY A 35 -6.74 -3.81 2.74
CA GLY A 35 -6.26 -4.34 1.47
C GLY A 35 -6.56 -3.43 0.28
N PHE A 36 -5.55 -3.25 -0.57
CA PHE A 36 -5.65 -2.54 -1.85
C PHE A 36 -5.13 -3.38 -3.00
N ARG A 37 -5.72 -3.14 -4.16
CA ARG A 37 -5.28 -3.70 -5.45
C ARG A 37 -5.18 -2.58 -6.48
N VAL A 38 -4.07 -2.54 -7.20
CA VAL A 38 -3.80 -1.53 -8.24
C VAL A 38 -3.67 -2.22 -9.59
N SER A 39 -4.30 -1.66 -10.62
CA SER A 39 -4.23 -2.18 -11.99
C SER A 39 -2.84 -2.05 -12.60
N SER A 40 -2.55 -2.89 -13.58
CA SER A 40 -1.25 -2.92 -14.28
C SER A 40 -0.96 -1.63 -15.06
N SER A 41 -1.98 -0.94 -15.54
CA SER A 41 -1.86 0.35 -16.22
C SER A 41 -1.32 1.44 -15.27
N VAL A 42 -1.87 1.52 -14.05
CA VAL A 42 -1.44 2.48 -13.01
C VAL A 42 -0.02 2.17 -12.54
N THR A 43 0.29 0.91 -12.23
CA THR A 43 1.63 0.52 -11.77
C THR A 43 2.70 0.78 -12.83
N ARG A 44 2.37 0.59 -14.12
CA ARG A 44 3.23 0.96 -15.25
C ARG A 44 3.45 2.46 -15.34
N ALA A 45 2.38 3.25 -15.21
CA ALA A 45 2.45 4.71 -15.30
C ALA A 45 3.26 5.34 -14.15
N LEU A 46 3.24 4.70 -12.96
CA LEU A 46 4.04 5.11 -11.80
C LEU A 46 5.44 4.49 -11.77
N GLY A 47 5.73 3.53 -12.63
CA GLY A 47 7.00 2.79 -12.62
C GLY A 47 7.20 2.00 -11.32
N VAL A 48 6.16 1.33 -10.82
CA VAL A 48 6.17 0.57 -9.56
C VAL A 48 6.03 -0.92 -9.84
N GLY A 49 6.88 -1.72 -9.21
CA GLY A 49 6.89 -3.17 -9.30
C GLY A 49 6.77 -3.87 -7.94
N HIS A 50 6.90 -5.19 -7.97
CA HIS A 50 6.91 -6.01 -6.75
C HIS A 50 8.08 -5.62 -5.83
N GLY A 51 7.80 -5.43 -4.55
CA GLY A 51 8.78 -5.02 -3.55
C GLY A 51 9.01 -3.51 -3.46
N GLU A 52 8.53 -2.72 -4.42
CA GLU A 52 8.54 -1.27 -4.35
C GLU A 52 7.34 -0.74 -3.54
N TYR A 53 7.25 0.57 -3.37
CA TYR A 53 6.29 1.19 -2.47
C TYR A 53 5.32 2.10 -3.23
N LEU A 54 4.05 2.08 -2.80
CA LEU A 54 3.02 3.04 -3.19
C LEU A 54 2.59 3.84 -1.96
N MET A 55 2.36 5.13 -2.14
CA MET A 55 1.86 5.99 -1.09
C MET A 55 0.60 6.73 -1.53
N PHE A 56 -0.25 7.02 -0.55
CA PHE A 56 -1.38 7.91 -0.72
C PHE A 56 -1.00 9.33 -0.33
N ILE A 57 -1.53 10.26 -1.07
CA ILE A 57 -1.39 11.70 -0.86
C ILE A 57 -2.78 12.27 -0.73
N LYS A 58 -2.96 13.22 0.17
CA LYS A 58 -4.22 13.93 0.37
C LYS A 58 -3.89 15.43 0.51
N ASN A 59 -4.73 16.27 -0.06
CA ASN A 59 -4.61 17.74 0.02
C ASN A 59 -5.10 18.34 1.34
N VAL A 60 -4.87 17.63 2.46
CA VAL A 60 -5.40 18.01 3.79
C VAL A 60 -5.01 19.43 4.18
N ASP A 61 -3.74 19.78 4.00
CA ASP A 61 -3.23 21.08 4.46
C ASP A 61 -3.83 22.23 3.66
N GLU A 62 -4.03 22.05 2.35
CA GLU A 62 -4.63 23.06 1.48
C GLU A 62 -6.09 23.32 1.85
N VAL A 63 -6.88 22.24 2.02
CA VAL A 63 -8.29 22.34 2.40
C VAL A 63 -8.42 22.89 3.82
N GLN A 64 -7.59 22.44 4.75
CA GLN A 64 -7.63 22.95 6.13
C GLN A 64 -7.21 24.43 6.22
N ASN A 65 -6.21 24.86 5.44
CA ASN A 65 -5.80 26.26 5.36
C ASN A 65 -6.91 27.12 4.75
N ALA A 66 -7.57 26.61 3.70
CA ALA A 66 -8.73 27.29 3.11
C ALA A 66 -9.85 27.56 4.13
N ILE A 67 -10.11 26.61 5.03
CA ILE A 67 -11.07 26.75 6.13
C ILE A 67 -10.55 27.72 7.18
N ASN A 68 -9.30 27.55 7.64
CA ASN A 68 -8.73 28.39 8.70
C ASN A 68 -8.61 29.85 8.31
N ASP A 69 -8.21 30.11 7.08
CA ASP A 69 -8.02 31.45 6.52
C ASP A 69 -9.33 32.04 5.95
N GLN A 70 -10.42 31.25 5.98
CA GLN A 70 -11.72 31.62 5.44
C GLN A 70 -11.62 32.24 4.03
N ILE A 71 -10.92 31.53 3.15
CA ILE A 71 -10.74 31.97 1.77
C ILE A 71 -12.09 32.14 1.05
N ALA A 72 -12.12 32.94 -0.01
CA ALA A 72 -13.35 33.28 -0.72
C ALA A 72 -14.13 32.05 -1.22
N GLU A 73 -13.45 31.00 -1.65
CA GLU A 73 -14.06 29.75 -2.10
C GLU A 73 -14.76 29.01 -0.96
N PHE A 74 -14.18 28.98 0.23
CA PHE A 74 -14.81 28.37 1.41
C PHE A 74 -16.04 29.15 1.85
N VAL A 75 -15.94 30.48 1.91
CA VAL A 75 -17.08 31.35 2.28
C VAL A 75 -18.22 31.22 1.27
N ALA A 76 -17.91 31.24 -0.04
CA ALA A 76 -18.91 31.05 -1.09
C ALA A 76 -19.60 29.68 -1.00
N PHE A 77 -18.84 28.61 -0.76
CA PHE A 77 -19.38 27.28 -0.52
C PHE A 77 -20.37 27.28 0.67
N CYS A 78 -19.98 27.89 1.79
CA CYS A 78 -20.85 27.98 2.97
C CYS A 78 -22.13 28.76 2.70
N GLU A 79 -22.04 29.88 1.98
CA GLU A 79 -23.21 30.66 1.57
C GLU A 79 -24.17 29.86 0.69
N GLU A 80 -23.65 29.14 -0.30
CA GLU A 80 -24.43 28.28 -1.19
C GLU A 80 -25.10 27.12 -0.44
N ALA A 81 -24.36 26.50 0.50
CA ALA A 81 -24.85 25.41 1.32
C ALA A 81 -25.76 25.87 2.51
N GLY A 82 -25.84 27.16 2.77
CA GLY A 82 -26.59 27.71 3.91
C GLY A 82 -25.96 27.35 5.27
N LEU A 83 -24.64 27.22 5.32
CA LEU A 83 -23.86 26.82 6.50
C LEU A 83 -23.14 28.03 7.10
N ASP A 84 -23.02 28.04 8.44
CA ASP A 84 -22.18 29.03 9.12
C ASP A 84 -20.68 28.67 8.91
N PRO A 85 -19.86 29.55 8.30
CA PRO A 85 -18.45 29.33 8.07
C PRO A 85 -17.62 29.01 9.33
N LEU A 86 -18.12 29.39 10.51
CA LEU A 86 -17.47 29.10 11.80
C LEU A 86 -17.88 27.75 12.39
N SER A 87 -18.82 27.05 11.76
CA SER A 87 -19.31 25.76 12.26
C SER A 87 -18.42 24.60 11.88
N ALA A 88 -18.37 23.59 12.75
CA ALA A 88 -17.71 22.31 12.45
C ALA A 88 -18.41 21.55 11.29
N GLU A 89 -19.72 21.81 11.12
CA GLU A 89 -20.51 21.25 10.03
C GLU A 89 -20.07 21.78 8.66
N ALA A 90 -19.84 23.09 8.55
CA ALA A 90 -19.31 23.72 7.34
C ALA A 90 -17.92 23.16 6.98
N ALA A 91 -17.02 23.07 7.96
CA ALA A 91 -15.70 22.49 7.76
C ALA A 91 -15.78 21.04 7.28
N ALA A 92 -16.62 20.22 7.90
CA ALA A 92 -16.81 18.81 7.51
C ALA A 92 -17.40 18.67 6.10
N ALA A 93 -18.36 19.53 5.74
CA ALA A 93 -18.96 19.55 4.41
C ALA A 93 -17.94 19.96 3.33
N PHE A 94 -17.12 20.96 3.62
CA PHE A 94 -16.06 21.41 2.70
C PHE A 94 -14.99 20.35 2.50
N HIS A 95 -14.54 19.69 3.58
CA HIS A 95 -13.64 18.54 3.47
C HIS A 95 -14.24 17.41 2.63
N LYS A 96 -15.52 17.13 2.80
CA LYS A 96 -16.20 16.06 2.03
C LYS A 96 -16.22 16.37 0.53
N GLU A 97 -16.38 17.63 0.15
CA GLU A 97 -16.45 18.08 -1.23
C GLU A 97 -15.06 18.22 -1.88
N PHE A 98 -14.09 18.78 -1.15
CA PHE A 98 -12.83 19.22 -1.72
C PHE A 98 -11.61 18.35 -1.32
N ASP A 99 -11.78 17.35 -0.45
CA ASP A 99 -10.71 16.41 -0.15
C ASP A 99 -10.39 15.51 -1.35
N VAL A 100 -9.19 15.67 -1.88
CA VAL A 100 -8.70 14.89 -3.01
C VAL A 100 -7.66 13.90 -2.54
N TRP A 101 -7.85 12.65 -2.91
CA TRP A 101 -6.87 11.59 -2.73
C TRP A 101 -6.12 11.33 -4.02
N ALA A 102 -4.83 11.08 -3.90
CA ALA A 102 -3.98 10.69 -5.02
C ALA A 102 -3.09 9.51 -4.63
N ILE A 103 -2.60 8.78 -5.64
CA ILE A 103 -1.63 7.70 -5.47
C ILE A 103 -0.34 8.05 -6.20
N ALA A 104 0.79 7.75 -5.58
CA ALA A 104 2.12 7.99 -6.12
C ALA A 104 3.10 6.86 -5.78
N LYS A 105 4.24 6.84 -6.45
CA LYS A 105 5.36 5.99 -6.07
C LYS A 105 5.92 6.43 -4.71
N GLY A 106 6.18 5.47 -3.83
CA GLY A 106 6.79 5.74 -2.53
C GLY A 106 8.21 6.26 -2.65
N VAL A 107 8.59 7.10 -1.71
CA VAL A 107 9.86 7.85 -1.70
C VAL A 107 10.74 7.37 -0.54
N ALA A 108 12.03 7.18 -0.80
CA ALA A 108 13.02 6.85 0.22
C ALA A 108 13.15 7.97 1.26
N CYS A 109 13.17 7.61 2.55
CA CYS A 109 13.29 8.54 3.66
C CYS A 109 14.74 8.71 4.10
N TYR A 110 15.10 9.92 4.47
CA TYR A 110 16.42 10.28 4.97
C TYR A 110 16.30 11.05 6.30
N ASP A 111 17.38 11.07 7.05
CA ASP A 111 17.51 11.94 8.21
C ASP A 111 17.93 13.38 7.80
N LYS A 112 17.95 14.29 8.76
CA LYS A 112 18.38 15.68 8.54
C LYS A 112 19.84 15.84 8.10
N HIS A 113 20.64 14.79 8.14
CA HIS A 113 22.03 14.75 7.68
C HIS A 113 22.17 14.10 6.30
N GLY A 114 21.06 13.66 5.70
CA GLY A 114 21.03 13.00 4.40
C GLY A 114 21.38 11.51 4.44
N ASN A 115 21.45 10.88 5.64
CA ASN A 115 21.65 9.45 5.74
C ASN A 115 20.32 8.70 5.54
N PRO A 116 20.31 7.53 4.86
CA PRO A 116 19.12 6.72 4.72
C PRO A 116 18.53 6.36 6.08
N LEU A 117 17.26 6.68 6.31
CA LEU A 117 16.54 6.14 7.45
C LEU A 117 16.30 4.65 7.24
N THR A 118 16.54 3.86 8.26
CA THR A 118 16.33 2.42 8.22
C THR A 118 15.25 1.98 9.19
N VAL A 119 14.53 0.92 8.81
CA VAL A 119 13.55 0.25 9.65
C VAL A 119 13.81 -1.25 9.59
N ARG A 120 13.46 -1.98 10.66
CA ARG A 120 13.50 -3.44 10.59
C ARG A 120 12.35 -3.94 9.74
N GLU A 121 12.68 -4.77 8.76
CA GLU A 121 11.66 -5.44 7.95
C GLU A 121 10.83 -6.36 8.84
N ARG A 122 9.51 -6.24 8.74
CA ARG A 122 8.61 -7.10 9.51
C ARG A 122 8.59 -8.50 8.90
N MET A 123 9.09 -9.46 9.65
CA MET A 123 8.99 -10.87 9.29
C MET A 123 7.61 -11.42 9.65
N THR A 124 6.98 -12.15 8.75
CA THR A 124 5.75 -12.89 9.07
C THR A 124 6.09 -14.15 9.87
N LYS A 125 5.10 -14.70 10.60
CA LYS A 125 5.27 -15.98 11.31
C LYS A 125 5.74 -17.08 10.35
N ASN A 126 5.15 -17.17 9.18
CA ASN A 126 5.48 -18.15 8.15
C ASN A 126 6.93 -18.00 7.62
N ASP A 127 7.44 -16.76 7.49
CA ASP A 127 8.85 -16.55 7.09
C ASP A 127 9.81 -17.03 8.17
N LYS A 128 9.49 -16.74 9.44
CA LYS A 128 10.26 -17.21 10.59
C LYS A 128 10.26 -18.75 10.70
N GLU A 129 9.09 -19.37 10.52
CA GLU A 129 8.96 -20.83 10.51
C GLU A 129 9.83 -21.46 9.41
N LYS A 130 9.80 -20.94 8.19
CA LYS A 130 10.64 -21.42 7.09
C LYS A 130 12.13 -21.29 7.36
N ILE A 131 12.56 -20.21 8.00
CA ILE A 131 13.97 -20.04 8.37
C ILE A 131 14.37 -21.10 9.39
N LEU A 132 13.55 -21.31 10.41
CA LEU A 132 13.80 -22.30 11.44
C LEU A 132 13.76 -23.74 10.91
N GLU A 133 12.86 -24.07 9.99
CA GLU A 133 12.84 -25.38 9.32
C GLU A 133 14.16 -25.71 8.64
N ASN A 134 14.82 -24.71 8.04
CA ASN A 134 16.05 -24.91 7.28
C ASN A 134 17.34 -24.74 8.10
N LYS A 135 17.30 -24.00 9.21
CA LYS A 135 18.50 -23.54 9.93
C LYS A 135 18.39 -23.73 11.45
N PHE A 136 17.49 -24.57 11.94
CA PHE A 136 17.23 -24.69 13.38
C PHE A 136 18.49 -24.98 14.19
N GLU A 137 19.26 -26.02 13.80
CA GLU A 137 20.47 -26.45 14.54
C GLU A 137 21.55 -25.35 14.52
N GLU A 138 21.74 -24.70 13.37
CA GLU A 138 22.69 -23.59 13.22
C GLU A 138 22.30 -22.40 14.11
N MET A 139 21.01 -22.07 14.14
CA MET A 139 20.51 -20.96 14.95
C MET A 139 20.53 -21.26 16.44
N LEU A 140 20.22 -22.50 16.83
CA LEU A 140 20.30 -22.93 18.20
C LEU A 140 21.76 -22.85 18.69
N ALA A 141 22.71 -23.36 17.93
CA ALA A 141 24.12 -23.25 18.26
C ALA A 141 24.61 -21.80 18.35
N ALA A 142 24.17 -20.94 17.43
CA ALA A 142 24.51 -19.52 17.43
C ALA A 142 23.90 -18.80 18.63
N ALA A 143 22.64 -19.08 18.98
CA ALA A 143 21.98 -18.53 20.15
C ALA A 143 22.68 -18.94 21.46
N MET A 144 23.06 -20.21 21.58
CA MET A 144 23.81 -20.71 22.76
C MET A 144 25.21 -20.08 22.87
N ALA A 145 25.81 -19.68 21.77
CA ALA A 145 27.11 -19.01 21.74
C ALA A 145 27.05 -17.48 21.80
N SER A 146 25.86 -16.89 21.77
CA SER A 146 25.67 -15.43 21.63
C SER A 146 26.12 -14.58 22.81
N GLY A 147 26.22 -15.18 23.99
CA GLY A 147 26.45 -14.48 25.25
C GLY A 147 25.20 -13.72 25.79
N ASP A 148 24.04 -13.90 25.16
CA ASP A 148 22.75 -13.43 25.67
C ASP A 148 22.28 -14.38 26.77
N GLU A 149 22.53 -14.01 28.02
CA GLU A 149 22.25 -14.85 29.19
C GLU A 149 20.77 -15.22 29.30
N GLU A 150 19.89 -14.33 28.92
CA GLU A 150 18.44 -14.53 29.02
C GLU A 150 17.96 -15.55 27.95
N LEU A 151 18.45 -15.41 26.74
CA LEU A 151 18.15 -16.34 25.64
C LEU A 151 18.75 -17.72 25.89
N VAL A 152 20.01 -17.78 26.35
CA VAL A 152 20.70 -19.04 26.69
C VAL A 152 19.97 -19.75 27.83
N ALA A 153 19.58 -19.02 28.89
CA ALA A 153 18.82 -19.60 30.01
C ALA A 153 17.48 -20.17 29.54
N ALA A 154 16.75 -19.44 28.70
CA ALA A 154 15.46 -19.89 28.17
C ALA A 154 15.60 -21.17 27.29
N LEU A 155 16.65 -21.27 26.50
CA LEU A 155 16.93 -22.45 25.64
C LEU A 155 17.51 -23.65 26.38
N SER A 156 18.01 -23.44 27.60
CA SER A 156 18.68 -24.47 28.41
C SER A 156 17.80 -25.03 29.54
N VAL A 157 16.50 -24.73 29.54
CA VAL A 157 15.57 -25.26 30.54
C VAL A 157 15.53 -26.79 30.47
N GLU A 158 15.67 -27.46 31.62
CA GLU A 158 15.62 -28.92 31.70
C GLU A 158 14.25 -29.45 31.25
N GLY A 159 14.27 -30.36 30.25
CA GLY A 159 13.07 -30.96 29.67
C GLY A 159 12.39 -30.13 28.57
N ILE A 160 13.00 -29.01 28.13
CA ILE A 160 12.50 -28.23 27.02
C ILE A 160 12.45 -29.05 25.72
N THR A 161 11.35 -28.96 25.01
CA THR A 161 11.17 -29.65 23.73
C THR A 161 11.75 -28.84 22.56
N ALA A 162 12.03 -29.51 21.44
CA ALA A 162 12.49 -28.83 20.21
C ALA A 162 11.49 -27.80 19.69
N ASP A 163 10.20 -28.02 19.91
CA ASP A 163 9.15 -27.08 19.48
C ASP A 163 9.14 -25.83 20.36
N GLU A 164 9.34 -25.95 21.65
CA GLU A 164 9.48 -24.80 22.56
C GLU A 164 10.75 -24.01 22.26
N GLN A 165 11.88 -24.69 21.94
CA GLN A 165 13.10 -24.02 21.50
C GLN A 165 12.89 -23.25 20.21
N LYS A 166 12.11 -23.80 19.25
CA LYS A 166 11.73 -23.08 18.02
C LYS A 166 10.89 -21.84 18.29
N GLU A 167 9.94 -21.90 19.23
CA GLU A 167 9.15 -20.73 19.60
C GLU A 167 10.00 -19.61 20.21
N ILE A 168 10.95 -19.96 21.09
CA ILE A 168 11.91 -19.01 21.65
C ILE A 168 12.75 -18.38 20.56
N LEU A 169 13.37 -19.19 19.68
CA LEU A 169 14.15 -18.68 18.56
C LEU A 169 13.32 -17.86 17.59
N MET A 170 12.04 -18.22 17.36
CA MET A 170 11.12 -17.46 16.52
C MET A 170 10.86 -16.06 17.08
N SER A 171 10.80 -15.91 18.41
CA SER A 171 10.65 -14.62 19.06
C SER A 171 11.90 -13.74 18.93
N SER A 172 13.08 -14.34 18.95
CA SER A 172 14.37 -13.65 18.80
C SER A 172 14.70 -13.25 17.36
N LEU A 173 14.07 -13.90 16.35
CA LEU A 173 14.26 -13.57 14.96
C LEU A 173 13.80 -12.15 14.65
N GLN A 174 14.74 -11.35 14.17
CA GLN A 174 14.50 -9.97 13.73
C GLN A 174 14.74 -9.89 12.21
N GLY A 175 13.90 -9.11 11.54
CA GLY A 175 14.13 -8.81 10.13
C GLY A 175 15.35 -7.91 9.90
N ASP A 176 15.80 -7.89 8.67
CA ASP A 176 16.91 -7.06 8.24
C ASP A 176 16.62 -5.57 8.40
N LEU A 177 17.66 -4.76 8.59
CA LEU A 177 17.58 -3.32 8.51
C LEU A 177 17.52 -2.94 7.02
N VAL A 178 16.37 -2.45 6.59
CA VAL A 178 16.15 -1.99 5.22
C VAL A 178 15.88 -0.49 5.21
N GLN A 179 16.15 0.16 4.09
CA GLN A 179 15.82 1.57 3.94
C GLN A 179 14.32 1.79 4.11
N LYS A 180 13.97 2.79 4.89
CA LYS A 180 12.57 3.23 5.07
C LYS A 180 12.09 3.97 3.83
N PHE A 181 10.88 3.68 3.39
CA PHE A 181 10.17 4.40 2.36
C PHE A 181 8.86 4.97 2.90
N MET A 182 8.40 6.07 2.34
CA MET A 182 7.04 6.55 2.50
C MET A 182 6.11 5.60 1.73
N GLY A 183 4.97 5.25 2.34
CA GLY A 183 3.99 4.37 1.73
C GLY A 183 4.09 2.90 2.15
N SER A 184 3.38 2.07 1.42
CA SER A 184 3.21 0.65 1.69
C SER A 184 3.91 -0.22 0.63
N LYS A 185 4.61 -1.26 1.09
CA LYS A 185 5.32 -2.21 0.21
C LYS A 185 4.31 -3.01 -0.63
N CYS A 186 4.56 -3.07 -1.91
CA CYS A 186 3.70 -3.74 -2.87
C CYS A 186 4.14 -5.17 -3.15
N ALA A 187 3.17 -6.05 -3.34
CA ALA A 187 3.40 -7.43 -3.72
C ALA A 187 2.46 -7.86 -4.85
N ASN A 188 2.89 -8.79 -5.67
CA ASN A 188 2.01 -9.52 -6.56
C ASN A 188 1.95 -11.00 -6.19
N THR A 189 0.88 -11.67 -6.60
CA THR A 189 0.66 -13.09 -6.31
C THR A 189 1.55 -14.03 -7.12
N SER A 190 2.17 -13.55 -8.19
CA SER A 190 3.00 -14.35 -9.10
C SER A 190 4.50 -14.19 -8.84
N GLY A 191 4.91 -13.28 -7.95
CA GLY A 191 6.33 -12.97 -7.71
C GLY A 191 7.04 -12.32 -8.90
N MET A 192 6.31 -11.91 -9.95
CA MET A 192 6.89 -11.23 -11.11
C MET A 192 7.42 -9.87 -10.70
N THR A 193 8.67 -9.60 -11.04
CA THR A 193 9.32 -8.31 -10.84
C THR A 193 9.07 -7.39 -12.04
N GLY A 194 9.01 -6.09 -11.78
CA GLY A 194 8.86 -5.07 -12.81
C GLY A 194 7.52 -4.32 -12.77
N ALA A 195 7.52 -3.13 -13.36
CA ALA A 195 6.32 -2.31 -13.49
C ALA A 195 5.34 -2.91 -14.51
N GLY A 196 4.06 -2.61 -14.33
CA GLY A 196 3.00 -3.09 -15.24
C GLY A 196 2.40 -4.44 -14.85
N THR A 197 2.52 -4.83 -13.59
CA THR A 197 1.80 -5.97 -13.00
C THR A 197 0.73 -5.48 -12.04
N ILE A 198 -0.30 -6.28 -11.82
CA ILE A 198 -1.27 -6.00 -10.75
C ILE A 198 -0.55 -6.16 -9.41
N LEU A 199 -0.60 -5.12 -8.60
CA LEU A 199 0.00 -5.11 -7.27
C LEU A 199 -1.08 -5.07 -6.19
N ASN A 200 -0.78 -5.72 -5.07
CA ASN A 200 -1.55 -5.64 -3.84
C ASN A 200 -0.66 -5.03 -2.75
N PHE A 201 -1.25 -4.24 -1.88
CA PHE A 201 -0.59 -3.69 -0.70
C PHE A 201 -1.60 -3.47 0.43
N THR A 202 -1.13 -3.12 1.60
CA THR A 202 -1.99 -2.95 2.77
C THR A 202 -1.73 -1.60 3.43
N ASP A 203 -2.79 -0.82 3.64
CA ASP A 203 -2.80 0.40 4.44
C ASP A 203 -4.14 0.53 5.14
N SER A 204 -4.20 0.08 6.39
CA SER A 204 -5.46 0.07 7.15
C SER A 204 -6.00 1.48 7.44
N ASN A 205 -5.11 2.46 7.63
CA ASN A 205 -5.52 3.83 7.95
C ASN A 205 -6.20 4.51 6.75
N VAL A 206 -5.59 4.38 5.57
CA VAL A 206 -6.18 4.93 4.35
C VAL A 206 -7.44 4.16 3.97
N TRP A 207 -7.43 2.83 4.07
CA TRP A 207 -8.59 1.99 3.79
C TRP A 207 -9.82 2.39 4.62
N MET A 208 -9.64 2.59 5.93
CA MET A 208 -10.72 3.04 6.82
C MET A 208 -11.27 4.42 6.41
N ARG A 209 -10.39 5.34 5.99
CA ARG A 209 -10.81 6.68 5.57
C ARG A 209 -11.56 6.66 4.24
N LEU A 210 -11.07 5.89 3.26
CA LEU A 210 -11.69 5.78 1.93
C LEU A 210 -13.03 5.03 1.96
N LYS A 211 -13.36 4.32 3.03
CA LYS A 211 -14.61 3.60 3.23
C LYS A 211 -15.40 4.07 4.46
N ALA A 212 -15.12 5.25 4.99
CA ALA A 212 -15.74 5.75 6.21
C ALA A 212 -17.26 5.91 6.13
N ASP A 213 -17.80 6.05 4.94
CA ASP A 213 -19.23 6.19 4.64
C ASP A 213 -19.95 4.83 4.43
N VAL A 214 -19.20 3.71 4.44
CA VAL A 214 -19.75 2.36 4.25
C VAL A 214 -20.02 1.71 5.61
N ALA A 215 -21.25 1.26 5.83
CA ALA A 215 -21.64 0.64 7.09
C ALA A 215 -20.92 -0.70 7.37
N GLU A 216 -20.67 -1.49 6.32
CA GLU A 216 -19.97 -2.79 6.39
C GLU A 216 -18.83 -2.84 5.37
N PRO A 217 -17.73 -2.11 5.63
CA PRO A 217 -16.67 -1.91 4.64
C PRO A 217 -15.95 -3.20 4.22
N GLU A 218 -15.97 -4.24 5.07
CA GLU A 218 -15.40 -5.55 4.77
C GLU A 218 -16.27 -6.40 3.82
N LYS A 219 -17.48 -5.99 3.53
CA LYS A 219 -18.37 -6.67 2.56
C LYS A 219 -18.33 -6.07 1.16
N ILE A 220 -17.61 -4.97 0.97
CA ILE A 220 -17.64 -4.19 -0.27
C ILE A 220 -16.22 -3.99 -0.79
N ASN A 221 -16.04 -4.08 -2.10
CA ASN A 221 -14.88 -3.56 -2.82
C ASN A 221 -15.25 -2.17 -3.35
N ARG A 222 -14.44 -1.16 -3.03
CA ARG A 222 -14.60 0.20 -3.58
C ARG A 222 -13.57 0.40 -4.68
N LYS A 223 -14.02 0.61 -5.91
CA LYS A 223 -13.19 0.84 -7.08
C LYS A 223 -13.14 2.33 -7.39
N PHE A 224 -11.96 2.88 -7.42
CA PHE A 224 -11.69 4.25 -7.86
C PHE A 224 -11.17 4.24 -9.29
N SER A 225 -11.72 5.08 -10.14
CA SER A 225 -11.13 5.38 -11.46
C SER A 225 -9.86 6.21 -11.27
N ILE A 226 -8.89 6.07 -12.20
CA ILE A 226 -7.66 6.87 -12.19
C ILE A 226 -7.44 7.40 -13.60
N ASP A 227 -7.33 8.72 -13.72
CA ASP A 227 -6.97 9.36 -14.97
C ASP A 227 -5.45 9.39 -15.12
N LEU A 228 -4.94 8.59 -16.06
CA LEU A 228 -3.50 8.51 -16.34
C LEU A 228 -2.98 9.62 -17.26
N GLU A 229 -3.87 10.36 -17.93
CA GLU A 229 -3.50 11.47 -18.81
C GLU A 229 -3.19 12.73 -17.99
N ASN A 230 -3.88 12.90 -16.86
CA ASN A 230 -3.77 14.06 -16.00
C ASN A 230 -3.06 13.70 -14.66
N SER A 231 -1.73 13.74 -14.69
CA SER A 231 -0.96 13.61 -13.46
C SER A 231 -0.74 14.97 -12.81
N ILE A 232 -0.71 14.98 -11.48
CA ILE A 232 -0.36 16.16 -10.70
C ILE A 232 1.08 16.05 -10.17
N PRO A 233 1.86 17.15 -10.20
CA PRO A 233 3.14 17.21 -9.50
C PRO A 233 2.88 17.45 -8.01
N VAL A 234 3.49 16.64 -7.16
CA VAL A 234 3.41 16.80 -5.70
C VAL A 234 4.79 16.96 -5.13
N GLN A 235 4.97 17.97 -4.29
CA GLN A 235 6.23 18.16 -3.55
C GLN A 235 6.22 17.32 -2.28
N VAL A 236 7.27 16.54 -2.09
CA VAL A 236 7.44 15.67 -0.92
C VAL A 236 8.80 15.94 -0.31
N ASP A 237 8.81 16.29 0.97
CA ASP A 237 10.05 16.35 1.75
C ASP A 237 10.42 14.92 2.19
N ASN A 238 11.55 14.43 1.69
CA ASN A 238 12.04 13.10 2.01
C ASN A 238 13.02 13.08 3.22
N GLY A 239 13.21 14.24 3.87
CA GLY A 239 14.12 14.46 4.97
C GLY A 239 15.51 14.98 4.55
N LYS A 240 15.91 14.79 3.29
CA LYS A 240 17.14 15.31 2.70
C LYS A 240 16.88 16.51 1.80
N GLU A 241 15.83 16.44 1.02
CA GLU A 241 15.45 17.45 0.03
C GLU A 241 13.96 17.37 -0.28
N VAL A 242 13.40 18.45 -0.79
CA VAL A 242 12.04 18.46 -1.33
C VAL A 242 12.12 18.05 -2.79
N ILE A 243 11.51 16.92 -3.09
CA ILE A 243 11.44 16.36 -4.45
C ILE A 243 10.05 16.51 -5.03
N THR A 244 9.97 16.68 -6.34
CA THR A 244 8.69 16.68 -7.05
C THR A 244 8.45 15.29 -7.64
N ILE A 245 7.33 14.68 -7.28
CA ILE A 245 6.92 13.37 -7.77
C ILE A 245 5.62 13.47 -8.56
N LYS A 246 5.40 12.47 -9.41
CA LYS A 246 4.16 12.32 -10.16
C LYS A 246 3.14 11.56 -9.32
N ALA A 247 1.93 12.10 -9.22
CA ALA A 247 0.80 11.45 -8.58
C ALA A 247 -0.42 11.44 -9.51
N PHE A 248 -1.31 10.48 -9.30
CA PHE A 248 -2.58 10.37 -10.01
C PHE A 248 -3.73 10.49 -9.01
N VAL A 249 -4.67 11.36 -9.31
CA VAL A 249 -5.86 11.59 -8.50
C VAL A 249 -6.79 10.38 -8.57
N LEU A 250 -7.35 10.01 -7.43
CA LEU A 250 -8.45 9.05 -7.36
C LEU A 250 -9.73 9.77 -7.79
N GLY A 251 -10.31 9.31 -8.89
CA GLY A 251 -11.56 9.84 -9.42
C GLY A 251 -12.79 9.22 -8.76
N GLU A 252 -13.90 9.22 -9.50
CA GLU A 252 -15.15 8.63 -9.05
C GLU A 252 -14.98 7.17 -8.64
N TYR A 253 -15.77 6.74 -7.67
CA TYR A 253 -15.76 5.37 -7.20
C TYR A 253 -17.09 4.65 -7.41
N LYS A 254 -16.99 3.32 -7.44
CA LYS A 254 -18.15 2.40 -7.45
C LYS A 254 -17.95 1.33 -6.38
N ASP A 255 -19.01 1.08 -5.64
CA ASP A 255 -19.04 0.01 -4.65
C ASP A 255 -19.59 -1.28 -5.28
N GLU A 256 -18.89 -2.38 -5.09
CA GLU A 256 -19.25 -3.69 -5.62
C GLU A 256 -19.11 -4.77 -4.54
N GLU A 257 -20.05 -5.70 -4.50
CA GLU A 257 -19.84 -6.91 -3.68
C GLU A 257 -18.63 -7.70 -4.21
N PRO A 258 -17.80 -8.26 -3.32
CA PRO A 258 -16.72 -9.14 -3.76
C PRO A 258 -17.30 -10.35 -4.50
N ALA A 259 -16.72 -10.67 -5.66
CA ALA A 259 -17.14 -11.84 -6.42
C ALA A 259 -17.11 -13.08 -5.49
N ARG A 260 -18.27 -13.69 -5.26
CA ARG A 260 -18.37 -14.91 -4.45
C ARG A 260 -17.50 -15.97 -5.12
N ASN A 261 -16.44 -16.39 -4.45
CA ASN A 261 -15.71 -17.58 -4.87
C ASN A 261 -16.65 -18.78 -4.69
N ASN A 262 -17.39 -19.13 -5.72
CA ASN A 262 -18.03 -20.43 -5.79
C ASN A 262 -16.91 -21.49 -5.85
N LYS A 263 -16.37 -21.85 -4.67
CA LYS A 263 -15.62 -23.09 -4.56
C LYS A 263 -16.63 -24.21 -4.76
N LYS A 264 -16.65 -24.76 -5.99
CA LYS A 264 -17.20 -26.10 -6.25
C LYS A 264 -16.23 -27.14 -5.70
#